data_316866e074b7df492f0ed90b7ab1a61e
#
_entry.id   316866e074b7df492f0ed90b7ab1a61e
#
_cell.length_a   1.000
_cell.length_b   1.000
_cell.length_c   1.000
_cell.angle_alpha   90.00
_cell.angle_beta   90.00
_cell.angle_gamma   90.00
#
_symmetry.space_group_name_H-M   'P 1'
#
loop_
_entity.id
_entity.type
_entity.pdbx_description
1 polymer ?
#
loop_
_entity_poly.entity_id
_entity_poly.type
_entity_poly.pdbx_seq_one_letter_code
_entity_poly.pdbx_strand_id
1 'polypeptide(L)'
;MTDRPERRLARRAFLRGAGGFALAIPFLPSLLGSRVAADASTSRRFVGVFSLNGQFEANWHPDMTGAATVAPNTLARSLTDIDGPISNIIGPQFDGLRDKITLLRGLDGLTESGHNRSFPLTASAHTEGGMERGSAPFFPYSVDAVLEHAPSFYATPPVLGAMRLSPMLRRYNGELRAGESFSWWTEDGVTTRLPVQSDAEVVFRQVFAGSEPSEGPDPNERRQLVIDRVKEDFDRLRTSPRLGGQDRERLSNYADHLRDLQTRLAAAGSVTCTGPDVAYLEDAEAMYTNHIDLLVAALACGITRVGTLFIKHVRADGEMAGFHSNSHLSGPEAERTSAGLNAFIATRVAELLTKMDAIVEPDGNTLLDNSLVLWGNELGDGGSHGQLDMPMLLAGSACGRLRTGVAIDYRSEEGVTWTNGGKRLGRPYSMLLTTAMAAMGLSHHEWELGDGPGFGDYQKLGHRYAKGGGWDRYADARREMLPHLWMG
;
A
#
# COMPACT_ATOMS: atom_id res chain seq x y z
N MET A 1 43.72 -34.06 8.85
CA MET A 1 43.12 -32.72 8.63
C MET A 1 41.83 -32.93 7.87
N THR A 2 40.73 -33.00 8.61
CA THR A 2 39.39 -33.24 8.03
C THR A 2 38.73 -31.86 7.82
N ASP A 3 38.61 -31.54 6.57
CA ASP A 3 37.93 -30.34 6.09
C ASP A 3 36.44 -30.44 6.46
N ARG A 4 35.95 -29.63 7.43
CA ARG A 4 34.53 -29.50 7.73
C ARG A 4 33.96 -28.57 6.69
N PRO A 5 32.98 -29.00 5.89
CA PRO A 5 32.31 -28.09 4.97
C PRO A 5 31.64 -26.96 5.79
N GLU A 6 32.07 -25.71 5.60
CA GLU A 6 31.37 -24.55 6.06
C GLU A 6 29.94 -24.59 5.49
N ARG A 7 28.96 -24.85 6.35
CA ARG A 7 27.56 -24.68 5.98
C ARG A 7 27.35 -23.21 5.65
N ARG A 8 27.28 -22.87 4.38
CA ARG A 8 26.81 -21.57 3.92
C ARG A 8 25.41 -21.39 4.47
N LEU A 9 25.27 -20.49 5.44
CA LEU A 9 23.95 -20.00 5.87
C LEU A 9 23.27 -19.44 4.63
N ALA A 10 22.17 -20.03 4.24
CA ALA A 10 21.36 -19.54 3.13
C ALA A 10 20.96 -18.07 3.42
N ARG A 11 20.78 -17.26 2.36
CA ARG A 11 20.38 -15.83 2.44
C ARG A 11 19.11 -15.57 3.25
N ARG A 12 18.43 -16.62 3.70
CA ARG A 12 17.24 -16.62 4.57
C ARG A 12 17.55 -17.47 5.79
N ALA A 13 17.59 -16.82 6.95
CA ALA A 13 17.71 -17.52 8.21
C ALA A 13 16.31 -17.81 8.77
N PHE A 14 16.10 -19.03 9.27
CA PHE A 14 14.89 -19.44 9.94
C PHE A 14 15.27 -20.00 11.31
N LEU A 15 14.51 -19.63 12.34
CA LEU A 15 14.53 -20.32 13.62
C LEU A 15 13.72 -21.61 13.46
N ARG A 16 14.27 -22.72 13.93
CA ARG A 16 13.62 -24.04 13.88
C ARG A 16 13.20 -24.43 15.30
N GLY A 17 11.93 -24.76 15.44
CA GLY A 17 11.35 -25.23 16.69
C GLY A 17 11.06 -26.72 16.68
N ALA A 18 10.64 -27.25 17.83
CA ALA A 18 10.15 -28.61 17.97
C ALA A 18 8.92 -28.83 17.07
N GLY A 19 8.83 -29.98 16.41
CA GLY A 19 7.72 -30.31 15.52
C GLY A 19 7.80 -29.75 14.09
N GLY A 20 9.01 -29.34 13.63
CA GLY A 20 9.25 -28.91 12.24
C GLY A 20 8.87 -27.47 11.92
N PHE A 21 8.51 -26.68 12.93
CA PHE A 21 8.23 -25.26 12.75
C PHE A 21 9.48 -24.47 12.32
N ALA A 22 9.31 -23.53 11.39
CA ALA A 22 10.33 -22.59 10.99
C ALA A 22 9.76 -21.17 11.05
N LEU A 23 10.42 -20.30 11.79
CA LEU A 23 10.08 -18.87 11.87
C LEU A 23 11.11 -18.07 11.09
N ALA A 24 10.68 -17.25 10.13
CA ALA A 24 11.55 -16.30 9.47
C ALA A 24 12.03 -15.26 10.49
N ILE A 25 13.31 -14.93 10.43
CA ILE A 25 13.90 -13.85 11.24
C ILE A 25 14.18 -12.63 10.38
N PRO A 26 14.19 -11.42 10.96
CA PRO A 26 14.57 -10.23 10.24
C PRO A 26 15.95 -10.38 9.62
N PHE A 27 16.19 -9.63 8.55
CA PHE A 27 17.51 -9.58 7.94
C PHE A 27 18.54 -9.04 8.96
N LEU A 28 19.54 -9.87 9.23
CA LEU A 28 20.59 -9.60 10.22
C LEU A 28 21.95 -9.48 9.51
N PRO A 29 22.37 -8.26 9.11
CA PRO A 29 23.60 -8.04 8.35
C PRO A 29 24.85 -8.62 9.00
N SER A 30 24.95 -8.59 10.33
CA SER A 30 26.11 -9.11 11.06
C SER A 30 26.34 -10.62 10.90
N LEU A 31 25.31 -11.38 10.48
CA LEU A 31 25.46 -12.81 10.17
C LEU A 31 26.01 -13.06 8.77
N LEU A 32 26.12 -12.03 7.95
CA LEU A 32 26.71 -12.10 6.62
C LEU A 32 28.21 -11.82 6.71
N GLY A 33 29.02 -12.57 5.96
CA GLY A 33 30.45 -12.24 5.83
C GLY A 33 30.62 -10.88 5.13
N SER A 34 31.73 -10.20 5.42
CA SER A 34 32.01 -8.81 4.98
C SER A 34 31.88 -8.53 3.47
N ARG A 35 31.95 -9.55 2.61
CA ARG A 35 31.71 -9.40 1.16
C ARG A 35 30.24 -9.39 0.77
N VAL A 36 29.34 -9.91 1.62
CA VAL A 36 27.89 -9.98 1.35
C VAL A 36 27.19 -8.76 1.96
N ALA A 37 27.76 -8.14 3.00
CA ALA A 37 27.22 -6.91 3.59
C ALA A 37 27.32 -5.70 2.64
N ALA A 38 28.34 -5.69 1.75
CA ALA A 38 28.52 -4.61 0.75
C ALA A 38 27.52 -4.73 -0.44
N ASP A 39 26.97 -5.92 -0.68
CA ASP A 39 25.99 -6.19 -1.73
C ASP A 39 24.53 -6.22 -1.21
N ALA A 40 24.33 -5.95 0.07
CA ALA A 40 22.99 -5.75 0.65
C ALA A 40 22.47 -4.37 0.20
N SER A 41 22.23 -4.23 -1.11
CA SER A 41 21.52 -3.07 -1.63
C SER A 41 20.20 -2.93 -0.87
N THR A 42 19.95 -1.76 -0.33
CA THR A 42 18.72 -1.44 0.37
C THR A 42 17.53 -1.84 -0.50
N SER A 43 16.74 -2.77 0.00
CA SER A 43 15.63 -3.31 -0.79
C SER A 43 14.47 -2.33 -0.77
N ARG A 44 14.09 -1.78 -1.92
CA ARG A 44 12.88 -0.96 -2.06
C ARG A 44 11.64 -1.81 -1.86
N ARG A 45 10.61 -1.21 -1.29
CA ARG A 45 9.31 -1.85 -1.05
C ARG A 45 8.18 -0.97 -1.56
N PHE A 46 7.12 -1.60 -2.02
CA PHE A 46 5.90 -0.94 -2.48
C PHE A 46 4.72 -1.36 -1.62
N VAL A 47 3.92 -0.39 -1.17
CA VAL A 47 2.65 -0.63 -0.49
C VAL A 47 1.56 0.22 -1.11
N GLY A 48 0.52 -0.41 -1.64
CA GLY A 48 -0.68 0.27 -2.09
C GLY A 48 -1.76 0.25 -1.00
N VAL A 49 -2.22 1.41 -0.57
CA VAL A 49 -3.36 1.55 0.35
C VAL A 49 -4.52 2.19 -0.38
N PHE A 50 -5.70 1.60 -0.31
CA PHE A 50 -6.85 2.05 -1.09
C PHE A 50 -8.09 2.23 -0.24
N SER A 51 -8.85 3.28 -0.61
CA SER A 51 -10.21 3.53 -0.12
C SER A 51 -11.15 3.77 -1.32
N LEU A 52 -12.44 3.87 -1.05
CA LEU A 52 -13.47 4.00 -2.09
C LEU A 52 -14.20 5.34 -1.99
N ASN A 53 -15.04 5.60 -3.01
CA ASN A 53 -16.07 6.64 -3.06
C ASN A 53 -15.56 8.09 -3.15
N GLY A 54 -14.31 8.31 -3.55
CA GLY A 54 -13.77 9.66 -3.77
C GLY A 54 -13.62 10.50 -2.50
N GLN A 55 -13.33 11.77 -2.70
CA GLN A 55 -13.15 12.74 -1.64
C GLN A 55 -13.79 14.08 -2.03
N PHE A 56 -14.15 14.88 -1.02
CA PHE A 56 -14.40 16.31 -1.24
C PHE A 56 -13.06 17.04 -1.39
N GLU A 57 -12.90 17.80 -2.46
CA GLU A 57 -11.66 18.53 -2.77
C GLU A 57 -11.18 19.36 -1.58
N ALA A 58 -12.10 20.11 -0.92
CA ALA A 58 -11.80 20.95 0.24
C ALA A 58 -11.30 20.18 1.48
N ASN A 59 -11.55 18.87 1.56
CA ASN A 59 -11.14 18.05 2.69
C ASN A 59 -9.76 17.42 2.52
N TRP A 60 -9.33 17.21 1.28
CA TRP A 60 -8.12 16.46 0.99
C TRP A 60 -6.90 17.33 0.71
N HIS A 61 -7.09 18.36 -0.13
CA HIS A 61 -5.95 19.12 -0.61
C HIS A 61 -5.54 20.21 0.39
N PRO A 62 -4.23 20.41 0.59
CA PRO A 62 -3.74 21.52 1.39
C PRO A 62 -3.98 22.86 0.69
N ASP A 63 -3.96 23.94 1.47
CA ASP A 63 -3.86 25.28 0.91
C ASP A 63 -2.53 25.44 0.16
N MET A 64 -2.60 25.83 -1.11
CA MET A 64 -1.45 26.07 -1.98
C MET A 64 -1.05 27.55 -2.05
N THR A 65 -1.57 28.39 -1.17
CA THR A 65 -1.17 29.81 -1.10
C THR A 65 0.34 29.91 -0.84
N GLY A 66 1.06 30.67 -1.66
CA GLY A 66 2.49 30.81 -1.57
C GLY A 66 3.31 29.67 -2.21
N ALA A 67 2.66 28.72 -2.88
CA ALA A 67 3.36 27.69 -3.63
C ALA A 67 4.24 28.28 -4.74
N ALA A 68 5.42 27.71 -4.95
CA ALA A 68 6.32 28.12 -6.00
C ALA A 68 6.07 27.34 -7.31
N THR A 69 6.26 27.99 -8.46
CA THR A 69 6.31 27.29 -9.74
C THR A 69 7.67 26.59 -9.87
N VAL A 70 7.66 25.25 -9.91
CA VAL A 70 8.87 24.41 -9.90
C VAL A 70 9.15 23.74 -11.26
N ALA A 71 8.15 23.66 -12.11
CA ALA A 71 8.22 23.17 -13.48
C ALA A 71 7.01 23.70 -14.26
N PRO A 72 6.97 23.58 -15.60
CA PRO A 72 5.78 23.96 -16.39
C PRO A 72 4.52 23.27 -15.85
N ASN A 73 3.48 24.06 -15.57
CA ASN A 73 2.21 23.61 -14.99
C ASN A 73 2.41 22.75 -13.72
N THR A 74 3.36 23.15 -12.86
CA THR A 74 3.66 22.40 -11.63
C THR A 74 3.96 23.40 -10.51
N LEU A 75 3.09 23.45 -9.52
CA LEU A 75 3.29 24.21 -8.29
C LEU A 75 3.71 23.28 -7.16
N ALA A 76 4.55 23.75 -6.26
CA ALA A 76 4.93 23.01 -5.07
C ALA A 76 4.99 23.89 -3.84
N ARG A 77 4.57 23.32 -2.68
CA ARG A 77 4.65 23.94 -1.36
C ARG A 77 5.19 22.93 -0.35
N SER A 78 6.12 23.36 0.51
CA SER A 78 6.58 22.51 1.63
C SER A 78 5.42 22.24 2.60
N LEU A 79 5.26 21.01 3.03
CA LEU A 79 4.27 20.63 4.05
C LEU A 79 4.66 21.08 5.44
N THR A 80 5.96 21.31 5.70
CA THR A 80 6.45 21.86 6.97
C THR A 80 6.17 23.36 7.13
N ASP A 81 5.88 24.07 6.01
CA ASP A 81 5.55 25.49 6.01
C ASP A 81 4.04 25.75 6.17
N ILE A 82 3.26 24.68 6.40
CA ILE A 82 1.82 24.77 6.64
C ILE A 82 1.60 24.76 8.15
N ASP A 83 1.07 25.87 8.69
CA ASP A 83 0.66 25.96 10.09
C ASP A 83 -0.63 25.15 10.33
N GLY A 84 -0.68 24.40 11.44
CA GLY A 84 -1.84 23.58 11.79
C GLY A 84 -2.03 22.35 10.91
N PRO A 85 -3.23 21.77 10.79
CA PRO A 85 -3.51 20.60 9.97
C PRO A 85 -3.20 20.86 8.49
N ILE A 86 -2.63 19.88 7.80
CA ILE A 86 -2.35 20.00 6.37
C ILE A 86 -3.65 20.11 5.58
N SER A 87 -4.66 19.33 5.97
CA SER A 87 -6.03 19.42 5.44
C SER A 87 -7.02 18.88 6.47
N ASN A 88 -8.33 18.85 6.15
CA ASN A 88 -9.33 18.29 7.07
C ASN A 88 -9.17 16.80 7.33
N ILE A 89 -8.56 16.07 6.40
CA ILE A 89 -8.31 14.61 6.50
C ILE A 89 -6.86 14.34 6.93
N ILE A 90 -5.90 15.08 6.38
CA ILE A 90 -4.49 14.97 6.72
C ILE A 90 -4.23 15.90 7.91
N GLY A 91 -4.63 15.44 9.08
CA GLY A 91 -4.63 16.19 10.34
C GLY A 91 -3.42 15.86 11.23
N PRO A 92 -3.56 16.08 12.56
CA PRO A 92 -2.48 15.93 13.54
C PRO A 92 -1.83 14.55 13.57
N GLN A 93 -2.53 13.48 13.16
CA GLN A 93 -1.98 12.13 13.07
C GLN A 93 -0.82 12.01 12.09
N PHE A 94 -0.62 13.01 11.20
CA PHE A 94 0.50 13.07 10.26
C PHE A 94 1.58 14.08 10.66
N ASP A 95 1.47 14.78 11.80
CA ASP A 95 2.42 15.85 12.16
C ASP A 95 3.88 15.37 12.23
N GLY A 96 4.12 14.17 12.77
CA GLY A 96 5.44 13.55 12.80
C GLY A 96 5.91 12.97 11.46
N LEU A 97 5.09 13.04 10.42
CA LEU A 97 5.35 12.44 9.11
C LEU A 97 5.40 13.48 7.98
N ARG A 98 5.34 14.78 8.28
CA ARG A 98 5.25 15.84 7.26
C ARG A 98 6.40 15.85 6.28
N ASP A 99 7.60 15.54 6.74
CA ASP A 99 8.81 15.43 5.91
C ASP A 99 8.91 14.10 5.16
N LYS A 100 8.08 13.13 5.49
CA LYS A 100 8.03 11.77 4.91
C LYS A 100 6.94 11.58 3.88
N ILE A 101 5.98 12.50 3.77
CA ILE A 101 4.83 12.37 2.88
C ILE A 101 4.86 13.40 1.74
N THR A 102 4.17 13.09 0.66
CA THR A 102 3.92 13.97 -0.49
C THR A 102 2.45 13.91 -0.83
N LEU A 103 1.80 15.06 -0.94
CA LEU A 103 0.43 15.17 -1.43
C LEU A 103 0.42 15.59 -2.88
N LEU A 104 -0.32 14.88 -3.70
CA LEU A 104 -0.42 15.15 -5.13
C LEU A 104 -1.83 15.63 -5.49
N ARG A 105 -1.87 16.61 -6.38
CA ARG A 105 -3.07 17.18 -6.95
C ARG A 105 -2.94 17.30 -8.47
N GLY A 106 -4.07 17.27 -9.16
CA GLY A 106 -4.08 17.36 -10.63
C GLY A 106 -3.56 16.09 -11.30
N LEU A 107 -3.89 14.92 -10.76
CA LEU A 107 -3.71 13.63 -11.42
C LEU A 107 -5.07 13.15 -11.88
N ASP A 108 -5.21 12.95 -13.18
CA ASP A 108 -6.48 12.70 -13.82
C ASP A 108 -6.57 11.30 -14.38
N GLY A 109 -7.62 10.58 -13.96
CA GLY A 109 -8.05 9.37 -14.62
C GLY A 109 -8.72 9.70 -15.93
N LEU A 110 -8.32 9.03 -16.98
CA LEU A 110 -8.80 9.27 -18.32
C LEU A 110 -9.90 8.31 -18.72
N THR A 111 -10.51 7.65 -17.74
CA THR A 111 -11.53 6.65 -17.95
C THR A 111 -12.94 7.25 -17.84
N GLU A 112 -13.94 6.48 -18.20
CA GLU A 112 -15.34 6.87 -18.00
C GLU A 112 -15.66 7.04 -16.51
N SER A 113 -16.57 7.94 -16.19
CA SER A 113 -17.08 8.12 -14.83
C SER A 113 -17.72 6.84 -14.32
N GLY A 114 -17.53 6.52 -13.05
CA GLY A 114 -18.08 5.35 -12.39
C GLY A 114 -17.12 4.69 -11.42
N HIS A 115 -17.65 3.80 -10.59
CA HIS A 115 -16.84 3.03 -9.65
C HIS A 115 -15.93 2.05 -10.37
N ASN A 116 -14.66 2.39 -10.46
CA ASN A 116 -13.64 1.55 -11.07
C ASN A 116 -12.59 1.14 -10.03
N ARG A 117 -12.89 0.09 -9.31
CA ARG A 117 -12.08 -0.37 -8.16
C ARG A 117 -10.67 -0.81 -8.52
N SER A 118 -10.44 -1.23 -9.75
CA SER A 118 -9.11 -1.62 -10.22
C SER A 118 -8.25 -0.41 -10.57
N PHE A 119 -8.88 0.74 -10.82
CA PHE A 119 -8.23 1.94 -11.33
C PHE A 119 -6.97 2.37 -10.55
N PRO A 120 -6.97 2.38 -9.19
CA PRO A 120 -5.82 2.87 -8.44
C PRO A 120 -4.50 2.15 -8.74
N LEU A 121 -4.56 0.89 -9.18
CA LEU A 121 -3.36 0.11 -9.51
C LEU A 121 -3.19 -0.19 -11.00
N THR A 122 -4.22 -0.01 -11.81
CA THR A 122 -4.16 -0.34 -13.25
C THR A 122 -4.21 0.87 -14.17
N ALA A 123 -4.64 2.04 -13.67
CA ALA A 123 -4.98 3.22 -14.47
C ALA A 123 -5.90 2.91 -15.66
N SER A 124 -6.80 1.94 -15.52
CA SER A 124 -7.64 1.44 -16.62
C SER A 124 -9.09 1.33 -16.20
N ALA A 125 -9.99 1.56 -17.16
CA ALA A 125 -11.42 1.34 -17.03
C ALA A 125 -11.76 -0.15 -17.04
N HIS A 126 -12.97 -0.49 -16.56
CA HIS A 126 -13.55 -1.81 -16.78
C HIS A 126 -13.99 -2.00 -18.23
N THR A 127 -14.11 -3.25 -18.67
CA THR A 127 -14.72 -3.62 -19.95
C THR A 127 -16.16 -3.11 -20.06
N GLU A 128 -16.63 -2.87 -21.27
CA GLU A 128 -18.00 -2.37 -21.54
C GLU A 128 -19.08 -3.10 -20.73
N GLY A 129 -19.94 -2.34 -20.07
CA GLY A 129 -20.95 -2.85 -19.14
C GLY A 129 -20.52 -2.99 -17.70
N GLY A 130 -19.28 -2.69 -17.40
CA GLY A 130 -18.53 -3.08 -16.21
C GLY A 130 -18.65 -2.21 -14.98
N MET A 131 -19.81 -1.71 -14.60
CA MET A 131 -20.06 -1.38 -13.18
C MET A 131 -20.26 -2.65 -12.35
N GLU A 132 -20.27 -3.82 -12.97
CA GLU A 132 -20.37 -5.07 -12.24
C GLU A 132 -19.09 -5.38 -11.47
N ARG A 133 -19.26 -5.68 -10.19
CA ARG A 133 -18.19 -6.09 -9.30
C ARG A 133 -17.54 -7.36 -9.83
N GLY A 134 -16.42 -7.24 -10.49
CA GLY A 134 -15.69 -8.41 -10.99
C GLY A 134 -15.32 -8.36 -12.46
N SER A 135 -15.75 -7.35 -13.21
CA SER A 135 -15.31 -7.17 -14.59
C SER A 135 -13.82 -6.84 -14.63
N ALA A 136 -13.10 -7.47 -15.53
CA ALA A 136 -11.69 -7.18 -15.75
C ALA A 136 -11.50 -5.76 -16.34
N PRO A 137 -10.46 -5.03 -15.94
CA PRO A 137 -10.10 -3.78 -16.61
C PRO A 137 -9.59 -4.05 -18.03
N PHE A 138 -9.69 -3.06 -18.89
CA PHE A 138 -9.15 -3.16 -20.25
C PHE A 138 -7.63 -3.41 -20.30
N PHE A 139 -6.92 -2.86 -19.32
CA PHE A 139 -5.51 -3.13 -19.09
C PHE A 139 -5.37 -3.90 -17.76
N PRO A 140 -5.41 -5.24 -17.79
CA PRO A 140 -5.54 -6.07 -16.60
C PRO A 140 -4.17 -6.39 -15.97
N TYR A 141 -3.35 -5.38 -15.79
CA TYR A 141 -2.06 -5.46 -15.11
C TYR A 141 -2.02 -4.41 -14.02
N SER A 142 -1.87 -4.83 -12.78
CA SER A 142 -1.76 -3.91 -11.64
C SER A 142 -0.31 -3.75 -11.21
N VAL A 143 0.05 -2.57 -10.69
CA VAL A 143 1.43 -2.25 -10.30
C VAL A 143 2.01 -3.28 -9.34
N ASP A 144 1.25 -3.72 -8.35
CA ASP A 144 1.69 -4.74 -7.40
C ASP A 144 1.99 -6.09 -8.08
N ALA A 145 1.18 -6.48 -9.06
CA ALA A 145 1.42 -7.69 -9.84
C ALA A 145 2.61 -7.53 -10.80
N VAL A 146 2.76 -6.37 -11.43
CA VAL A 146 3.95 -6.08 -12.26
C VAL A 146 5.22 -6.20 -11.41
N LEU A 147 5.25 -5.60 -10.22
CA LEU A 147 6.39 -5.70 -9.31
C LEU A 147 6.65 -7.16 -8.86
N GLU A 148 5.58 -7.92 -8.59
CA GLU A 148 5.69 -9.34 -8.22
C GLU A 148 6.37 -10.18 -9.30
N HIS A 149 6.08 -9.88 -10.58
CA HIS A 149 6.58 -10.64 -11.73
C HIS A 149 7.85 -10.04 -12.36
N ALA A 150 8.28 -8.83 -11.97
CA ALA A 150 9.44 -8.17 -12.56
C ALA A 150 10.77 -8.81 -12.10
N PRO A 151 11.59 -9.36 -13.03
CA PRO A 151 12.87 -9.97 -12.67
C PRO A 151 13.88 -8.99 -12.07
N SER A 152 13.81 -7.70 -12.45
CA SER A 152 14.69 -6.66 -11.89
C SER A 152 14.34 -6.34 -10.44
N PHE A 153 13.08 -6.47 -10.05
CA PHE A 153 12.62 -6.23 -8.69
C PHE A 153 12.91 -7.44 -7.78
N TYR A 154 12.62 -8.64 -8.23
CA TYR A 154 12.87 -9.88 -7.51
C TYR A 154 13.93 -10.75 -8.22
N ALA A 155 15.19 -10.38 -8.09
CA ALA A 155 16.31 -11.19 -8.64
C ALA A 155 16.37 -12.62 -8.08
N THR A 156 15.74 -12.86 -6.93
CA THR A 156 15.52 -14.18 -6.34
C THR A 156 14.08 -14.23 -5.86
N PRO A 157 13.31 -15.28 -6.18
CA PRO A 157 11.92 -15.40 -5.73
C PRO A 157 11.80 -15.18 -4.22
N PRO A 158 10.90 -14.32 -3.75
CA PRO A 158 10.65 -14.08 -2.34
C PRO A 158 9.89 -15.26 -1.72
N VAL A 159 9.71 -15.24 -0.38
CA VAL A 159 8.83 -16.21 0.29
C VAL A 159 7.39 -16.00 -0.19
N LEU A 160 6.99 -14.73 -0.30
CA LEU A 160 5.70 -14.31 -0.80
C LEU A 160 5.91 -13.19 -1.83
N GLY A 161 5.43 -13.35 -3.05
CA GLY A 161 5.57 -12.37 -4.13
C GLY A 161 4.93 -11.03 -3.77
N ALA A 162 3.66 -11.07 -3.35
CA ALA A 162 2.94 -9.91 -2.83
C ALA A 162 1.98 -10.32 -1.71
N MET A 163 1.82 -9.46 -0.71
CA MET A 163 0.84 -9.62 0.38
C MET A 163 -0.34 -8.69 0.12
N ARG A 164 -1.49 -9.25 -0.27
CA ARG A 164 -2.71 -8.51 -0.60
C ARG A 164 -3.73 -8.68 0.52
N LEU A 165 -4.04 -7.58 1.21
CA LEU A 165 -4.86 -7.58 2.42
C LEU A 165 -6.14 -6.79 2.22
N SER A 166 -7.26 -7.38 2.64
CA SER A 166 -8.56 -6.73 2.70
C SER A 166 -9.27 -7.15 3.99
N PRO A 167 -8.95 -6.50 5.13
CA PRO A 167 -9.28 -6.97 6.48
C PRO A 167 -10.75 -7.17 6.77
N MET A 168 -11.65 -6.52 6.02
CA MET A 168 -13.09 -6.61 6.31
C MET A 168 -13.78 -7.67 5.47
N LEU A 169 -14.32 -8.68 6.12
CA LEU A 169 -15.29 -9.60 5.55
C LEU A 169 -16.64 -8.85 5.42
N ARG A 170 -17.18 -8.79 4.22
CA ARG A 170 -18.52 -8.26 3.98
C ARG A 170 -19.54 -9.38 4.17
N ARG A 171 -20.48 -9.22 5.10
CA ARG A 171 -21.69 -10.05 5.10
C ARG A 171 -22.63 -9.54 4.01
N TYR A 172 -22.93 -10.40 3.06
CA TYR A 172 -23.95 -10.16 2.06
C TYR A 172 -24.89 -11.36 2.10
N ASN A 173 -26.19 -11.11 2.35
CA ASN A 173 -27.18 -12.16 2.55
C ASN A 173 -26.78 -13.22 3.61
N GLY A 174 -26.10 -12.82 4.68
CA GLY A 174 -25.67 -13.73 5.74
C GLY A 174 -24.36 -14.48 5.47
N GLU A 175 -23.81 -14.44 4.26
CA GLU A 175 -22.54 -15.06 3.92
C GLU A 175 -21.36 -14.10 4.09
N LEU A 176 -20.26 -14.59 4.65
CA LEU A 176 -19.00 -13.88 4.70
C LEU A 176 -18.37 -13.91 3.31
N ARG A 177 -18.13 -12.74 2.71
CA ARG A 177 -17.39 -12.63 1.46
C ARG A 177 -16.01 -12.07 1.72
N ALA A 178 -15.03 -12.65 1.06
CA ALA A 178 -13.68 -12.11 1.03
C ALA A 178 -13.70 -10.64 0.61
N GLY A 179 -12.73 -9.86 1.12
CA GLY A 179 -12.54 -8.48 0.72
C GLY A 179 -12.31 -8.35 -0.79
N GLU A 180 -12.40 -7.12 -1.27
CA GLU A 180 -12.24 -6.84 -2.69
C GLU A 180 -10.76 -6.68 -3.03
N SER A 181 -10.33 -7.30 -4.12
CA SER A 181 -9.00 -7.10 -4.70
C SER A 181 -9.03 -5.99 -5.76
N PHE A 182 -7.96 -5.21 -5.81
CA PHE A 182 -7.68 -4.21 -6.85
C PHE A 182 -6.67 -4.73 -7.86
N SER A 183 -6.15 -5.94 -7.63
CA SER A 183 -4.98 -6.49 -8.31
C SER A 183 -5.39 -7.43 -9.42
N TRP A 184 -4.75 -7.29 -10.58
CA TRP A 184 -5.03 -8.05 -11.78
C TRP A 184 -3.74 -8.48 -12.46
N TRP A 185 -3.78 -9.67 -13.06
CA TRP A 185 -2.71 -10.18 -13.90
C TRP A 185 -3.25 -10.98 -15.06
N THR A 186 -2.58 -10.86 -16.21
CA THR A 186 -2.87 -11.69 -17.38
C THR A 186 -1.63 -12.51 -17.71
N GLU A 187 -1.79 -13.81 -17.78
CA GLU A 187 -0.77 -14.76 -18.17
C GLU A 187 -1.37 -15.74 -19.18
N ASP A 188 -0.66 -16.01 -20.26
CA ASP A 188 -1.11 -16.91 -21.34
C ASP A 188 -2.52 -16.60 -21.86
N GLY A 189 -2.90 -15.34 -21.92
CA GLY A 189 -4.23 -14.87 -22.35
C GLY A 189 -5.35 -15.08 -21.32
N VAL A 190 -5.05 -15.57 -20.13
CA VAL A 190 -6.00 -15.72 -19.03
C VAL A 190 -5.87 -14.56 -18.07
N THR A 191 -6.92 -13.75 -17.99
CA THR A 191 -7.01 -12.62 -17.06
C THR A 191 -7.55 -13.09 -15.71
N THR A 192 -6.81 -12.84 -14.64
CA THR A 192 -7.16 -13.25 -13.28
C THR A 192 -7.18 -12.05 -12.34
N ARG A 193 -8.24 -11.94 -11.55
CA ARG A 193 -8.27 -11.07 -10.39
C ARG A 193 -7.52 -11.74 -9.25
N LEU A 194 -6.43 -11.15 -8.79
CA LEU A 194 -5.57 -11.76 -7.79
C LEU A 194 -6.26 -11.77 -6.40
N PRO A 195 -6.12 -12.86 -5.65
CA PRO A 195 -6.84 -13.02 -4.39
C PRO A 195 -6.31 -12.09 -3.30
N VAL A 196 -7.16 -11.77 -2.33
CA VAL A 196 -6.81 -11.05 -1.10
C VAL A 196 -7.04 -11.93 0.12
N GLN A 197 -6.31 -11.67 1.18
CA GLN A 197 -6.49 -12.29 2.49
C GLN A 197 -7.23 -11.31 3.41
N SER A 198 -8.20 -11.84 4.15
CA SER A 198 -9.04 -11.07 5.07
C SER A 198 -8.91 -11.52 6.52
N ASP A 199 -8.31 -12.68 6.76
CA ASP A 199 -8.13 -13.28 8.07
C ASP A 199 -6.67 -13.16 8.50
N ALA A 200 -6.42 -12.34 9.53
CA ALA A 200 -5.08 -12.09 10.05
C ALA A 200 -4.41 -13.36 10.60
N GLU A 201 -5.17 -14.31 11.16
CA GLU A 201 -4.61 -15.56 11.67
C GLU A 201 -4.13 -16.47 10.53
N VAL A 202 -4.89 -16.51 9.43
CA VAL A 202 -4.48 -17.23 8.21
C VAL A 202 -3.22 -16.62 7.64
N VAL A 203 -3.16 -15.29 7.52
CA VAL A 203 -1.96 -14.57 7.05
C VAL A 203 -0.77 -14.86 7.96
N PHE A 204 -0.95 -14.77 9.27
CA PHE A 204 0.11 -15.07 10.24
C PHE A 204 0.66 -16.47 10.05
N ARG A 205 -0.21 -17.49 9.93
CA ARG A 205 0.20 -18.87 9.72
C ARG A 205 0.94 -19.08 8.41
N GLN A 206 0.45 -18.52 7.32
CA GLN A 206 1.10 -18.64 6.00
C GLN A 206 2.46 -17.99 5.96
N VAL A 207 2.61 -16.85 6.61
CA VAL A 207 3.80 -15.99 6.50
C VAL A 207 4.85 -16.34 7.55
N PHE A 208 4.43 -16.62 8.79
CA PHE A 208 5.33 -16.73 9.92
C PHE A 208 5.42 -18.14 10.53
N ALA A 209 4.42 -19.01 10.35
CA ALA A 209 4.36 -20.29 11.02
C ALA A 209 4.77 -21.51 10.14
N GLY A 210 5.18 -21.27 8.89
CA GLY A 210 5.46 -22.37 7.95
C GLY A 210 4.17 -23.07 7.49
N SER A 211 3.97 -23.14 6.21
CA SER A 211 2.78 -23.71 5.60
C SER A 211 2.79 -25.24 5.68
N GLU A 212 2.02 -25.81 6.57
CA GLU A 212 1.24 -27.04 6.37
C GLU A 212 0.15 -27.10 7.45
N PRO A 213 -1.13 -27.28 7.13
CA PRO A 213 -2.12 -27.68 8.10
C PRO A 213 -1.85 -29.15 8.45
N SER A 214 -1.04 -29.40 9.47
CA SER A 214 -0.97 -30.73 10.02
C SER A 214 -2.31 -31.07 10.67
N GLU A 215 -2.93 -32.16 10.28
CA GLU A 215 -3.98 -32.84 11.05
C GLU A 215 -3.40 -33.12 12.45
N GLY A 216 -3.79 -32.36 13.46
CA GLY A 216 -3.27 -32.47 14.82
C GLY A 216 -4.20 -31.83 15.84
N PRO A 217 -4.00 -32.09 17.15
CA PRO A 217 -4.96 -31.84 18.19
C PRO A 217 -5.28 -30.36 18.40
N ASP A 218 -6.35 -30.12 19.11
CA ASP A 218 -7.00 -28.91 19.61
C ASP A 218 -6.50 -27.55 19.10
N PRO A 219 -7.36 -26.72 18.49
CA PRO A 219 -7.06 -25.34 18.12
C PRO A 219 -6.41 -24.50 19.23
N ASN A 220 -6.67 -24.82 20.50
CA ASN A 220 -6.09 -24.11 21.64
C ASN A 220 -4.64 -24.51 21.93
N GLU A 221 -4.24 -25.74 21.67
CA GLU A 221 -2.81 -26.14 21.71
C GLU A 221 -2.02 -25.57 20.55
N ARG A 222 -2.67 -25.32 19.40
CA ARG A 222 -2.05 -24.66 18.22
C ARG A 222 -1.79 -23.17 18.46
N ARG A 223 -2.48 -22.57 19.43
CA ARG A 223 -2.31 -21.16 19.84
C ARG A 223 -1.14 -20.94 20.79
N GLN A 224 -0.41 -21.99 21.18
CA GLN A 224 0.86 -21.75 21.86
C GLN A 224 1.75 -20.87 21.01
N LEU A 225 2.29 -19.85 21.65
CA LEU A 225 3.05 -18.80 20.99
C LEU A 225 4.11 -19.41 20.06
N VAL A 226 4.07 -19.08 18.77
CA VAL A 226 5.05 -19.57 17.78
C VAL A 226 6.46 -19.24 18.26
N ILE A 227 6.62 -18.07 18.91
CA ILE A 227 7.90 -17.64 19.47
C ILE A 227 8.36 -18.55 20.62
N ASP A 228 7.45 -19.12 21.41
CA ASP A 228 7.81 -20.06 22.48
C ASP A 228 8.30 -21.40 21.92
N ARG A 229 7.78 -21.80 20.75
CA ARG A 229 8.23 -23.02 20.06
C ARG A 229 9.62 -22.89 19.44
N VAL A 230 10.05 -21.68 19.13
CA VAL A 230 11.39 -21.39 18.59
C VAL A 230 12.28 -20.66 19.59
N LYS A 231 11.84 -20.55 20.84
CA LYS A 231 12.48 -19.76 21.90
C LYS A 231 13.94 -20.14 22.11
N GLU A 232 14.25 -21.43 22.15
CA GLU A 232 15.63 -21.90 22.36
C GLU A 232 16.56 -21.44 21.21
N ASP A 233 16.12 -21.55 19.97
CA ASP A 233 16.88 -21.10 18.82
C ASP A 233 16.98 -19.58 18.75
N PHE A 234 15.91 -18.89 19.14
CA PHE A 234 15.87 -17.43 19.25
C PHE A 234 16.87 -16.94 20.31
N ASP A 235 16.87 -17.49 21.52
CA ASP A 235 17.79 -17.13 22.59
C ASP A 235 19.23 -17.48 22.24
N ARG A 236 19.46 -18.60 21.55
CA ARG A 236 20.78 -18.99 21.03
C ARG A 236 21.27 -17.98 19.98
N LEU A 237 20.41 -17.52 19.09
CA LEU A 237 20.75 -16.53 18.08
C LEU A 237 21.04 -15.18 18.75
N ARG A 238 20.19 -14.72 19.65
CA ARG A 238 20.33 -13.45 20.37
C ARG A 238 21.64 -13.35 21.17
N THR A 239 22.08 -14.47 21.72
CA THR A 239 23.33 -14.55 22.50
C THR A 239 24.55 -14.85 21.63
N SER A 240 24.39 -15.03 20.33
CA SER A 240 25.50 -15.32 19.42
C SER A 240 26.55 -14.18 19.41
N PRO A 241 27.83 -14.49 19.58
CA PRO A 241 28.89 -13.48 19.48
C PRO A 241 29.05 -12.91 18.06
N ARG A 242 28.44 -13.56 17.04
CA ARG A 242 28.44 -13.09 15.65
C ARG A 242 27.39 -12.03 15.39
N LEU A 243 26.46 -11.80 16.32
CA LEU A 243 25.40 -10.81 16.18
C LEU A 243 25.88 -9.45 16.69
N GLY A 244 25.83 -8.44 15.85
CA GLY A 244 26.11 -7.06 16.23
C GLY A 244 25.06 -6.49 17.19
N GLY A 245 25.35 -5.38 17.88
CA GLY A 245 24.42 -4.77 18.84
C GLY A 245 23.09 -4.37 18.20
N GLN A 246 23.14 -3.73 17.06
CA GLN A 246 21.92 -3.33 16.30
C GLN A 246 21.08 -4.53 15.85
N ASP A 247 21.71 -5.61 15.42
CA ASP A 247 20.99 -6.80 15.00
C ASP A 247 20.35 -7.55 16.19
N ARG A 248 20.96 -7.48 17.39
CA ARG A 248 20.34 -7.98 18.61
C ARG A 248 19.11 -7.18 18.97
N GLU A 249 19.19 -5.87 18.87
CA GLU A 249 18.05 -4.98 19.12
C GLU A 249 16.91 -5.24 18.13
N ARG A 250 17.20 -5.34 16.83
CA ARG A 250 16.20 -5.71 15.79
C ARG A 250 15.54 -7.05 16.08
N LEU A 251 16.36 -8.04 16.43
CA LEU A 251 15.84 -9.36 16.73
C LEU A 251 14.94 -9.34 17.96
N SER A 252 15.30 -8.54 18.99
CA SER A 252 14.50 -8.36 20.22
C SER A 252 13.18 -7.66 19.88
N ASN A 253 13.23 -6.53 19.19
CA ASN A 253 12.05 -5.76 18.80
C ASN A 253 11.10 -6.60 17.92
N TYR A 254 11.64 -7.39 17.00
CA TYR A 254 10.85 -8.30 16.18
C TYR A 254 10.14 -9.38 17.02
N ALA A 255 10.84 -9.96 17.99
CA ALA A 255 10.24 -10.95 18.87
C ALA A 255 9.14 -10.39 19.78
N ASP A 256 9.36 -9.18 20.28
CA ASP A 256 8.38 -8.49 21.12
C ASP A 256 7.14 -8.12 20.30
N HIS A 257 7.34 -7.64 19.08
CA HIS A 257 6.25 -7.34 18.13
C HIS A 257 5.43 -8.58 17.76
N LEU A 258 6.09 -9.71 17.44
CA LEU A 258 5.39 -10.97 17.16
C LEU A 258 4.62 -11.49 18.38
N ARG A 259 5.17 -11.36 19.60
CA ARG A 259 4.51 -11.78 20.83
C ARG A 259 3.26 -10.93 21.10
N ASP A 260 3.35 -9.62 20.93
CA ASP A 260 2.23 -8.71 21.10
C ASP A 260 1.13 -8.98 20.05
N LEU A 261 1.49 -9.13 18.77
CA LEU A 261 0.57 -9.49 17.70
C LEU A 261 -0.12 -10.84 17.99
N GLN A 262 0.64 -11.86 18.37
CA GLN A 262 0.09 -13.19 18.65
C GLN A 262 -0.85 -13.18 19.87
N THR A 263 -0.53 -12.38 20.89
CA THR A 263 -1.38 -12.20 22.05
C THR A 263 -2.71 -11.55 21.66
N ARG A 264 -2.67 -10.53 20.81
CA ARG A 264 -3.89 -9.87 20.29
C ARG A 264 -4.72 -10.80 19.42
N LEU A 265 -4.10 -11.58 18.54
CA LEU A 265 -4.79 -12.56 17.71
C LEU A 265 -5.44 -13.67 18.54
N ALA A 266 -4.77 -14.13 19.59
CA ALA A 266 -5.32 -15.12 20.51
C ALA A 266 -6.52 -14.56 21.31
N ALA A 267 -6.47 -13.30 21.72
CA ALA A 267 -7.58 -12.63 22.40
C ALA A 267 -8.78 -12.43 21.45
N ALA A 268 -8.54 -12.03 20.20
CA ALA A 268 -9.60 -11.89 19.19
C ALA A 268 -10.30 -13.22 18.86
N GLY A 269 -9.56 -14.33 18.86
CA GLY A 269 -10.13 -15.66 18.61
C GLY A 269 -10.96 -16.25 19.76
N SER A 270 -11.00 -15.61 20.91
CA SER A 270 -11.80 -16.06 22.08
C SER A 270 -13.20 -15.39 22.13
N VAL A 271 -13.48 -14.42 21.27
CA VAL A 271 -14.78 -13.78 21.18
C VAL A 271 -15.68 -14.60 20.27
N THR A 272 -16.57 -15.38 20.86
CA THR A 272 -17.72 -15.97 20.15
C THR A 272 -18.60 -14.81 19.68
N CYS A 273 -18.69 -14.62 18.37
CA CYS A 273 -19.53 -13.60 17.75
C CYS A 273 -21.02 -13.86 18.04
N THR A 274 -21.51 -13.37 19.18
CA THR A 274 -22.93 -13.31 19.50
C THR A 274 -23.22 -11.95 20.11
N GLY A 275 -23.37 -10.94 19.25
CA GLY A 275 -23.81 -9.62 19.66
C GLY A 275 -23.76 -8.62 18.50
N PRO A 276 -24.72 -7.69 18.44
CA PRO A 276 -24.79 -6.76 17.33
C PRO A 276 -23.78 -5.60 17.48
N ASP A 277 -23.38 -5.10 16.37
CA ASP A 277 -22.86 -3.81 15.90
C ASP A 277 -21.85 -3.02 16.76
N VAL A 278 -21.90 -2.93 18.07
CA VAL A 278 -20.95 -2.14 18.88
C VAL A 278 -19.60 -2.86 19.06
N ALA A 279 -19.61 -4.17 19.21
CA ALA A 279 -18.41 -5.01 19.24
C ALA A 279 -17.66 -5.00 17.91
N TYR A 280 -18.36 -4.67 16.82
CA TYR A 280 -17.82 -4.68 15.47
C TYR A 280 -16.84 -3.51 15.21
N LEU A 281 -16.99 -2.35 15.83
CA LEU A 281 -16.09 -1.21 15.62
C LEU A 281 -14.74 -1.40 16.33
N GLU A 282 -14.77 -1.90 17.56
CA GLU A 282 -13.54 -2.26 18.28
C GLU A 282 -12.83 -3.41 17.54
N ASP A 283 -13.59 -4.40 17.09
CA ASP A 283 -13.10 -5.50 16.27
C ASP A 283 -12.51 -5.00 14.93
N ALA A 284 -13.12 -4.02 14.27
CA ALA A 284 -12.62 -3.45 13.03
C ALA A 284 -11.28 -2.73 13.23
N GLU A 285 -11.14 -1.95 14.30
CA GLU A 285 -9.89 -1.26 14.61
C GLU A 285 -8.77 -2.27 14.90
N ALA A 286 -9.01 -3.21 15.78
CA ALA A 286 -8.07 -4.29 16.10
C ALA A 286 -7.70 -5.12 14.87
N MET A 287 -8.68 -5.40 14.01
CA MET A 287 -8.49 -6.16 12.78
C MET A 287 -7.58 -5.42 11.79
N TYR A 288 -7.77 -4.11 11.57
CA TYR A 288 -6.86 -3.33 10.72
C TYR A 288 -5.48 -3.22 11.34
N THR A 289 -5.37 -2.98 12.64
CA THR A 289 -4.09 -2.93 13.35
C THR A 289 -3.32 -4.25 13.18
N ASN A 290 -3.98 -5.40 13.35
CA ASN A 290 -3.37 -6.70 13.15
C ASN A 290 -2.84 -6.91 11.72
N HIS A 291 -3.61 -6.50 10.69
CA HIS A 291 -3.16 -6.62 9.31
C HIS A 291 -2.01 -5.65 8.98
N ILE A 292 -2.03 -4.46 9.55
CA ILE A 292 -0.93 -3.50 9.44
C ILE A 292 0.35 -4.09 10.06
N ASP A 293 0.25 -4.65 11.25
CA ASP A 293 1.38 -5.28 11.95
C ASP A 293 1.97 -6.45 11.16
N LEU A 294 1.12 -7.30 10.60
CA LEU A 294 1.54 -8.41 9.74
C LEU A 294 2.24 -7.91 8.47
N LEU A 295 1.69 -6.87 7.84
CA LEU A 295 2.28 -6.28 6.65
C LEU A 295 3.66 -5.67 6.96
N VAL A 296 3.74 -4.85 8.01
CA VAL A 296 5.00 -4.21 8.44
C VAL A 296 6.05 -5.27 8.79
N ALA A 297 5.68 -6.30 9.56
CA ALA A 297 6.58 -7.40 9.90
C ALA A 297 7.07 -8.16 8.65
N ALA A 298 6.17 -8.46 7.70
CA ALA A 298 6.54 -9.16 6.47
C ALA A 298 7.50 -8.34 5.59
N LEU A 299 7.28 -7.03 5.49
CA LEU A 299 8.16 -6.11 4.78
C LEU A 299 9.54 -5.97 5.45
N ALA A 300 9.55 -5.81 6.79
CA ALA A 300 10.78 -5.68 7.57
C ALA A 300 11.64 -6.96 7.52
N CYS A 301 11.00 -8.12 7.51
CA CYS A 301 11.67 -9.42 7.44
C CYS A 301 12.08 -9.81 6.01
N GLY A 302 11.71 -9.04 4.99
CA GLY A 302 11.96 -9.39 3.59
C GLY A 302 11.21 -10.64 3.11
N ILE A 303 10.10 -10.99 3.77
CA ILE A 303 9.21 -12.08 3.34
C ILE A 303 8.53 -11.69 2.03
N THR A 304 8.13 -10.45 1.93
CA THR A 304 7.68 -9.80 0.70
C THR A 304 8.27 -8.39 0.60
N ARG A 305 8.22 -7.81 -0.61
CA ARG A 305 8.55 -6.40 -0.85
C ARG A 305 7.36 -5.63 -1.44
N VAL A 306 6.24 -6.31 -1.63
CA VAL A 306 5.02 -5.76 -2.20
C VAL A 306 3.86 -6.04 -1.27
N GLY A 307 3.10 -5.00 -0.92
CA GLY A 307 1.89 -5.12 -0.14
C GLY A 307 0.74 -4.31 -0.72
N THR A 308 -0.49 -4.76 -0.50
CA THR A 308 -1.69 -3.93 -0.69
C THR A 308 -2.60 -4.05 0.53
N LEU A 309 -3.21 -2.94 0.92
CA LEU A 309 -4.14 -2.87 2.03
C LEU A 309 -5.39 -2.09 1.61
N PHE A 310 -6.53 -2.73 1.68
CA PHE A 310 -7.81 -2.09 1.44
C PHE A 310 -8.46 -1.66 2.76
N ILE A 311 -8.73 -0.36 2.91
CA ILE A 311 -9.38 0.20 4.10
C ILE A 311 -10.76 0.75 3.72
N LYS A 312 -11.80 0.21 4.37
CA LYS A 312 -13.17 0.66 4.20
C LYS A 312 -13.54 1.75 5.22
N HIS A 313 -14.51 2.55 4.87
CA HIS A 313 -15.14 3.46 5.80
C HIS A 313 -15.97 2.67 6.83
N VAL A 314 -15.72 2.94 8.10
CA VAL A 314 -16.45 2.36 9.23
C VAL A 314 -16.99 3.49 10.08
N ARG A 315 -18.26 3.43 10.44
CA ARG A 315 -18.91 4.37 11.36
C ARG A 315 -18.67 3.99 12.81
N ALA A 316 -18.86 4.95 13.71
CA ALA A 316 -18.77 4.73 15.14
C ALA A 316 -19.78 3.69 15.69
N ASP A 317 -20.88 3.43 14.95
CA ASP A 317 -21.88 2.41 15.28
C ASP A 317 -21.57 1.03 14.65
N GLY A 318 -20.41 0.88 14.00
CA GLY A 318 -20.01 -0.36 13.33
C GLY A 318 -20.66 -0.61 11.98
N GLU A 319 -21.67 0.16 11.58
CA GLU A 319 -22.24 0.03 10.25
C GLU A 319 -21.24 0.50 9.19
N MET A 320 -21.29 -0.16 8.03
CA MET A 320 -20.64 0.39 6.85
C MET A 320 -21.25 1.76 6.58
N ALA A 321 -20.42 2.77 6.76
CA ALA A 321 -20.84 4.16 6.66
C ALA A 321 -21.64 4.37 5.39
N GLY A 322 -22.71 5.12 5.49
CA GLY A 322 -23.42 5.69 4.35
C GLY A 322 -22.57 6.72 3.58
N PHE A 323 -21.24 6.44 3.46
CA PHE A 323 -20.28 7.32 2.82
C PHE A 323 -20.63 7.52 1.35
N HIS A 324 -21.03 6.46 0.67
CA HIS A 324 -21.50 6.56 -0.72
C HIS A 324 -22.68 7.53 -0.86
N SER A 325 -23.68 7.42 0.02
CA SER A 325 -24.83 8.33 -0.01
C SER A 325 -24.41 9.77 0.32
N ASN A 326 -23.48 9.96 1.29
CA ASN A 326 -22.97 11.26 1.65
C ASN A 326 -22.12 11.90 0.55
N SER A 327 -21.40 11.10 -0.25
CA SER A 327 -20.57 11.61 -1.35
C SER A 327 -21.38 12.25 -2.48
N HIS A 328 -22.68 11.92 -2.58
CA HIS A 328 -23.62 12.56 -3.51
C HIS A 328 -24.28 13.82 -2.99
N LEU A 329 -24.06 14.16 -1.73
CA LEU A 329 -24.53 15.42 -1.16
C LEU A 329 -23.55 16.55 -1.46
N SER A 330 -23.95 17.78 -1.16
CA SER A 330 -23.11 18.95 -1.33
C SER A 330 -23.26 19.91 -0.15
N GLY A 331 -22.29 20.82 -0.01
CA GLY A 331 -22.28 21.85 1.02
C GLY A 331 -21.52 21.46 2.29
N PRO A 332 -21.36 22.43 3.21
CA PRO A 332 -20.45 22.31 4.37
C PRO A 332 -20.76 21.15 5.33
N GLU A 333 -22.02 20.73 5.41
CA GLU A 333 -22.42 19.60 6.26
C GLU A 333 -21.95 18.27 5.67
N ALA A 334 -22.16 18.07 4.36
CA ALA A 334 -21.69 16.87 3.64
C ALA A 334 -20.15 16.78 3.70
N GLU A 335 -19.46 17.90 3.55
CA GLU A 335 -17.99 17.98 3.65
C GLU A 335 -17.50 17.60 5.06
N ARG A 336 -18.12 18.13 6.13
CA ARG A 336 -17.77 17.77 7.52
C ARG A 336 -18.04 16.29 7.80
N THR A 337 -19.17 15.77 7.34
CA THR A 337 -19.51 14.36 7.49
C THR A 337 -18.50 13.47 6.77
N SER A 338 -18.14 13.82 5.53
CA SER A 338 -17.10 13.13 4.77
C SER A 338 -15.75 13.14 5.47
N ALA A 339 -15.31 14.27 6.01
CA ALA A 339 -14.06 14.36 6.76
C ALA A 339 -14.07 13.42 7.97
N GLY A 340 -15.16 13.37 8.74
CA GLY A 340 -15.32 12.46 9.88
C GLY A 340 -15.25 10.99 9.48
N LEU A 341 -15.90 10.60 8.37
CA LEU A 341 -15.89 9.24 7.86
C LEU A 341 -14.49 8.82 7.34
N ASN A 342 -13.72 9.77 6.81
CA ASN A 342 -12.35 9.52 6.37
C ASN A 342 -11.33 9.53 7.51
N ALA A 343 -11.68 10.06 8.69
CA ALA A 343 -10.77 10.10 9.84
C ALA A 343 -10.28 8.70 10.26
N PHE A 344 -11.15 7.70 10.20
CA PHE A 344 -10.78 6.30 10.47
C PHE A 344 -9.69 5.82 9.51
N ILE A 345 -9.88 6.02 8.20
CA ILE A 345 -8.92 5.60 7.17
C ILE A 345 -7.60 6.33 7.37
N ALA A 346 -7.64 7.65 7.54
CA ALA A 346 -6.47 8.50 7.76
C ALA A 346 -5.66 8.05 9.00
N THR A 347 -6.35 7.67 10.09
CA THR A 347 -5.71 7.14 11.29
C THR A 347 -5.01 5.81 11.02
N ARG A 348 -5.64 4.89 10.30
CA ARG A 348 -5.01 3.59 9.94
C ARG A 348 -3.83 3.77 9.00
N VAL A 349 -3.90 4.71 8.05
CA VAL A 349 -2.76 5.04 7.19
C VAL A 349 -1.61 5.63 8.01
N ALA A 350 -1.88 6.60 8.88
CA ALA A 350 -0.85 7.18 9.76
C ALA A 350 -0.21 6.12 10.68
N GLU A 351 -1.00 5.18 11.19
CA GLU A 351 -0.49 4.03 11.97
C GLU A 351 0.50 3.18 11.16
N LEU A 352 0.14 2.80 9.92
CA LEU A 352 1.02 2.06 9.03
C LEU A 352 2.34 2.79 8.81
N LEU A 353 2.27 4.08 8.46
CA LEU A 353 3.45 4.90 8.19
C LEU A 353 4.34 5.06 9.42
N THR A 354 3.75 5.34 10.59
CA THR A 354 4.48 5.49 11.85
C THR A 354 5.20 4.19 12.24
N LYS A 355 4.54 3.04 12.07
CA LYS A 355 5.16 1.73 12.35
C LYS A 355 6.30 1.42 11.38
N MET A 356 6.18 1.80 10.11
CA MET A 356 7.27 1.66 9.14
C MET A 356 8.42 2.62 9.43
N ASP A 357 8.14 3.85 9.85
CA ASP A 357 9.16 4.84 10.18
C ASP A 357 9.92 4.53 11.47
N ALA A 358 9.31 3.80 12.39
CA ALA A 358 9.97 3.33 13.63
C ALA A 358 11.03 2.24 13.41
N ILE A 359 11.09 1.62 12.24
CA ILE A 359 12.03 0.52 11.95
C ILE A 359 13.24 1.06 11.20
N VAL A 360 14.39 1.15 11.88
CA VAL A 360 15.66 1.56 11.26
C VAL A 360 16.30 0.38 10.54
N GLU A 361 16.71 0.58 9.29
CA GLU A 361 17.38 -0.40 8.46
C GLU A 361 18.92 -0.28 8.51
N PRO A 362 19.67 -1.25 7.98
CA PRO A 362 21.14 -1.27 8.05
C PRO A 362 21.84 -0.08 7.43
N ASP A 363 21.21 0.60 6.49
CA ASP A 363 21.74 1.80 5.82
C ASP A 363 21.54 3.09 6.65
N GLY A 364 20.88 2.99 7.80
CA GLY A 364 20.57 4.12 8.68
C GLY A 364 19.25 4.82 8.35
N ASN A 365 18.62 4.49 7.24
CA ASN A 365 17.27 4.96 6.88
C ASN A 365 16.20 4.15 7.60
N THR A 366 14.97 4.65 7.58
CA THR A 366 13.84 3.86 8.10
C THR A 366 13.27 2.91 7.02
N LEU A 367 12.49 1.91 7.44
CA LEU A 367 11.74 1.07 6.51
C LEU A 367 10.84 1.93 5.61
N LEU A 368 10.28 3.03 6.14
CA LEU A 368 9.48 3.98 5.37
C LEU A 368 10.33 4.72 4.32
N ASP A 369 11.51 5.23 4.67
CA ASP A 369 12.41 5.92 3.72
C ASP A 369 12.77 5.04 2.53
N ASN A 370 12.95 3.74 2.77
CA ASN A 370 13.30 2.75 1.77
C ASN A 370 12.09 2.16 1.04
N SER A 371 10.90 2.68 1.32
CA SER A 371 9.64 2.25 0.72
C SER A 371 8.97 3.36 -0.08
N LEU A 372 7.97 2.97 -0.87
CA LEU A 372 6.93 3.82 -1.40
C LEU A 372 5.59 3.28 -0.92
N VAL A 373 4.90 4.04 -0.08
CA VAL A 373 3.49 3.81 0.26
C VAL A 373 2.64 4.77 -0.56
N LEU A 374 1.67 4.24 -1.30
CA LEU A 374 0.75 5.00 -2.14
C LEU A 374 -0.66 4.84 -1.55
N TRP A 375 -1.23 5.92 -1.01
CA TRP A 375 -2.62 5.94 -0.57
C TRP A 375 -3.48 6.71 -1.55
N GLY A 376 -4.48 6.04 -2.09
CA GLY A 376 -5.36 6.58 -3.12
C GLY A 376 -6.80 6.13 -3.01
N ASN A 377 -7.59 6.64 -3.95
CA ASN A 377 -9.02 6.36 -4.07
C ASN A 377 -9.36 5.96 -5.50
N GLU A 378 -10.51 5.32 -5.71
CA GLU A 378 -11.00 4.97 -7.05
C GLU A 378 -11.59 6.16 -7.81
N LEU A 379 -11.97 7.23 -7.10
CA LEU A 379 -12.60 8.42 -7.62
C LEU A 379 -11.89 9.67 -7.09
N GLY A 380 -11.84 10.71 -7.91
CA GLY A 380 -11.45 12.05 -7.48
C GLY A 380 -12.58 12.73 -6.71
N ASP A 381 -13.79 12.66 -7.28
CA ASP A 381 -15.01 13.22 -6.70
C ASP A 381 -16.09 12.13 -6.65
N GLY A 382 -16.54 11.81 -5.44
CA GLY A 382 -17.57 10.81 -5.21
C GLY A 382 -18.95 11.22 -5.72
N GLY A 383 -19.26 12.49 -5.71
CA GLY A 383 -20.58 13.02 -6.12
C GLY A 383 -20.84 12.83 -7.60
N SER A 384 -19.88 13.13 -8.43
CA SER A 384 -19.94 12.97 -9.88
C SER A 384 -19.45 11.62 -10.41
N HIS A 385 -18.90 10.77 -9.52
CA HIS A 385 -18.12 9.58 -9.88
C HIS A 385 -16.95 9.91 -10.83
N GLY A 386 -16.41 11.12 -10.71
CA GLY A 386 -15.35 11.62 -11.58
C GLY A 386 -13.98 11.12 -11.17
N GLN A 387 -13.10 10.99 -12.14
CA GLN A 387 -11.71 10.58 -11.95
C GLN A 387 -10.73 11.72 -12.28
N LEU A 388 -11.15 12.97 -12.15
CA LEU A 388 -10.27 14.13 -12.25
C LEU A 388 -9.79 14.53 -10.85
N ASP A 389 -8.56 15.04 -10.77
CA ASP A 389 -7.94 15.51 -9.53
C ASP A 389 -7.97 14.44 -8.43
N MET A 390 -7.44 13.25 -8.77
CA MET A 390 -7.44 12.09 -7.88
C MET A 390 -6.69 12.39 -6.58
N PRO A 391 -7.31 12.11 -5.40
CA PRO A 391 -6.69 12.37 -4.11
C PRO A 391 -5.60 11.33 -3.83
N MET A 392 -4.33 11.76 -3.83
CA MET A 392 -3.19 10.88 -3.67
C MET A 392 -2.25 11.39 -2.59
N LEU A 393 -1.86 10.48 -1.68
CA LEU A 393 -0.77 10.67 -0.74
C LEU A 393 0.30 9.61 -1.02
N LEU A 394 1.53 10.05 -1.15
CA LEU A 394 2.70 9.17 -1.16
C LEU A 394 3.43 9.31 0.17
N ALA A 395 4.06 8.24 0.64
CA ALA A 395 4.95 8.29 1.79
C ALA A 395 6.19 7.43 1.55
N GLY A 396 7.31 7.91 2.09
CA GLY A 396 8.61 7.32 1.85
C GLY A 396 9.22 7.76 0.51
N SER A 397 10.53 7.72 0.45
CA SER A 397 11.31 8.26 -0.68
C SER A 397 11.75 7.20 -1.70
N ALA A 398 11.40 5.92 -1.50
CA ALA A 398 11.92 4.82 -2.31
C ALA A 398 13.47 4.84 -2.42
N CYS A 399 14.15 4.95 -1.28
CA CYS A 399 15.60 5.13 -1.21
C CYS A 399 16.09 6.43 -1.89
N GLY A 400 15.40 7.54 -1.69
CA GLY A 400 15.78 8.87 -2.20
C GLY A 400 15.39 9.13 -3.66
N ARG A 401 14.65 8.25 -4.31
CA ARG A 401 14.21 8.44 -5.70
C ARG A 401 12.99 9.32 -5.86
N LEU A 402 12.22 9.49 -4.81
CA LEU A 402 11.04 10.34 -4.78
C LEU A 402 11.20 11.45 -3.75
N ARG A 403 10.72 12.62 -4.10
CA ARG A 403 10.66 13.77 -3.21
C ARG A 403 9.57 13.57 -2.16
N THR A 404 9.88 13.93 -0.93
CA THR A 404 8.95 13.94 0.22
C THR A 404 8.89 15.34 0.84
N GLY A 405 8.00 15.56 1.79
CA GLY A 405 7.85 16.82 2.52
C GLY A 405 7.12 17.91 1.72
N VAL A 406 6.37 17.57 0.66
CA VAL A 406 5.86 18.55 -0.28
C VAL A 406 4.43 18.25 -0.74
N ALA A 407 3.65 19.29 -0.97
CA ALA A 407 2.43 19.23 -1.79
C ALA A 407 2.76 19.68 -3.22
N ILE A 408 2.33 18.92 -4.22
CA ILE A 408 2.56 19.22 -5.63
C ILE A 408 1.23 19.30 -6.35
N ASP A 409 1.00 20.41 -7.08
CA ASP A 409 -0.19 20.64 -7.90
C ASP A 409 0.20 20.66 -9.38
N TYR A 410 -0.31 19.69 -10.13
CA TYR A 410 -0.06 19.52 -11.57
C TYR A 410 -1.15 20.13 -12.44
N ARG A 411 -2.13 20.81 -11.90
CA ARG A 411 -3.22 21.39 -12.68
C ARG A 411 -2.72 22.54 -13.56
N SER A 412 -3.12 22.50 -14.82
CA SER A 412 -2.76 23.54 -15.78
C SER A 412 -3.41 24.89 -15.44
N GLU A 413 -2.64 25.97 -15.49
CA GLU A 413 -3.17 27.33 -15.44
C GLU A 413 -3.84 27.73 -16.76
N GLU A 414 -3.42 27.16 -17.88
CA GLU A 414 -3.94 27.43 -19.19
C GLU A 414 -5.21 26.62 -19.47
N GLY A 415 -6.34 27.26 -19.32
CA GLY A 415 -7.62 27.21 -20.02
C GLY A 415 -8.22 25.91 -20.55
N VAL A 416 -7.65 24.73 -20.30
CA VAL A 416 -8.32 23.48 -20.60
C VAL A 416 -9.22 23.14 -19.43
N THR A 417 -10.43 23.68 -19.45
CA THR A 417 -11.46 23.36 -18.48
C THR A 417 -12.32 22.21 -19.03
N TRP A 418 -12.51 21.20 -18.19
CA TRP A 418 -13.52 20.19 -18.45
C TRP A 418 -14.92 20.84 -18.42
N THR A 419 -15.78 20.47 -19.37
CA THR A 419 -17.12 21.07 -19.53
C THR A 419 -18.10 20.76 -18.38
N ASN A 420 -17.79 19.80 -17.51
CA ASN A 420 -18.59 19.43 -16.35
C ASN A 420 -18.00 20.00 -15.04
N GLY A 421 -18.11 21.31 -14.82
CA GLY A 421 -17.80 21.91 -13.52
C GLY A 421 -16.56 22.79 -13.45
N GLY A 422 -15.89 23.10 -14.55
CA GLY A 422 -14.77 24.07 -14.56
C GLY A 422 -13.48 23.58 -13.91
N LYS A 423 -13.32 22.29 -13.72
CA LYS A 423 -12.06 21.70 -13.17
C LYS A 423 -10.93 21.88 -14.18
N ARG A 424 -9.76 22.28 -13.70
CA ARG A 424 -8.54 22.36 -14.49
C ARG A 424 -7.98 20.98 -14.69
N LEU A 425 -7.57 20.64 -15.91
CA LEU A 425 -6.89 19.38 -16.20
C LEU A 425 -5.45 19.41 -15.67
N GLY A 426 -5.02 18.27 -15.16
CA GLY A 426 -3.67 18.03 -14.69
C GLY A 426 -2.87 17.09 -15.59
N ARG A 427 -2.21 16.11 -15.01
CA ARG A 427 -1.45 15.07 -15.70
C ARG A 427 -2.17 13.73 -15.65
N PRO A 428 -1.93 12.84 -16.62
CA PRO A 428 -2.48 11.49 -16.56
C PRO A 428 -2.08 10.76 -15.27
N TYR A 429 -3.05 10.18 -14.59
CA TYR A 429 -2.82 9.38 -13.38
C TYR A 429 -1.82 8.25 -13.59
N SER A 430 -1.82 7.63 -14.77
CA SER A 430 -0.87 6.59 -15.15
C SER A 430 0.60 7.01 -15.06
N MET A 431 0.92 8.31 -15.21
CA MET A 431 2.28 8.80 -14.98
C MET A 431 2.72 8.63 -13.52
N LEU A 432 1.80 8.67 -12.55
CA LEU A 432 2.12 8.34 -11.18
C LEU A 432 2.53 6.88 -11.04
N LEU A 433 1.78 5.96 -11.64
CA LEU A 433 2.08 4.53 -11.58
C LEU A 433 3.40 4.20 -12.29
N THR A 434 3.66 4.83 -13.43
CA THR A 434 4.95 4.72 -14.13
C THR A 434 6.09 5.24 -13.26
N THR A 435 5.91 6.42 -12.61
CA THR A 435 6.89 6.98 -11.67
C THR A 435 7.14 6.05 -10.48
N ALA A 436 6.08 5.43 -9.94
CA ALA A 436 6.19 4.47 -8.85
C ALA A 436 7.02 3.23 -9.25
N MET A 437 6.75 2.65 -10.41
CA MET A 437 7.49 1.48 -10.90
C MET A 437 8.95 1.83 -11.23
N ALA A 438 9.21 2.98 -11.81
CA ALA A 438 10.58 3.48 -12.02
C ALA A 438 11.31 3.70 -10.68
N ALA A 439 10.62 4.24 -9.66
CA ALA A 439 11.18 4.39 -8.32
C ALA A 439 11.53 3.03 -7.69
N MET A 440 10.76 1.98 -7.99
CA MET A 440 11.08 0.62 -7.60
C MET A 440 12.25 0.02 -8.38
N GLY A 441 12.69 0.63 -9.44
CA GLY A 441 13.86 0.23 -10.24
C GLY A 441 13.53 -0.54 -11.50
N LEU A 442 12.25 -0.60 -11.89
CA LEU A 442 11.84 -1.23 -13.14
C LEU A 442 12.21 -0.35 -14.33
N SER A 443 12.49 -0.99 -15.45
CA SER A 443 12.59 -0.37 -16.76
C SER A 443 11.23 -0.35 -17.48
N HIS A 444 11.06 0.50 -18.46
CA HIS A 444 9.81 0.59 -19.22
C HIS A 444 9.41 -0.74 -19.90
N HIS A 445 10.36 -1.59 -20.25
CA HIS A 445 10.09 -2.91 -20.84
C HIS A 445 9.36 -3.87 -19.88
N GLU A 446 9.42 -3.60 -18.58
CA GLU A 446 8.80 -4.46 -17.58
C GLU A 446 7.35 -4.05 -17.26
N TRP A 447 6.94 -2.82 -17.61
CA TRP A 447 5.56 -2.36 -17.38
C TRP A 447 4.76 -2.05 -18.65
N GLU A 448 5.40 -1.95 -19.82
CA GLU A 448 4.69 -1.77 -21.11
C GLU A 448 4.14 -3.10 -21.60
N LEU A 449 3.13 -3.60 -20.89
CA LEU A 449 2.52 -4.92 -21.14
C LEU A 449 1.33 -4.88 -22.11
N GLY A 450 0.97 -3.69 -22.61
CA GLY A 450 -0.12 -3.47 -23.55
C GLY A 450 0.36 -3.09 -24.95
N ASP A 451 -0.58 -2.62 -25.79
CA ASP A 451 -0.34 -2.32 -27.20
C ASP A 451 0.33 -0.96 -27.47
N GLY A 452 0.92 -0.32 -26.47
CA GLY A 452 1.53 0.99 -26.66
C GLY A 452 2.50 1.40 -25.55
N PRO A 453 3.18 2.55 -25.72
CA PRO A 453 4.10 3.04 -24.69
C PRO A 453 3.36 3.49 -23.43
N GLY A 454 4.02 3.33 -22.28
CA GLY A 454 3.50 3.74 -20.99
C GLY A 454 2.71 2.63 -20.30
N PHE A 455 1.99 3.00 -19.22
CA PHE A 455 1.23 2.08 -18.39
C PHE A 455 -0.24 2.50 -18.33
N GLY A 456 -1.16 1.54 -18.40
CA GLY A 456 -2.60 1.79 -18.41
C GLY A 456 -3.19 1.85 -19.83
N ASP A 457 -4.48 2.20 -19.91
CA ASP A 457 -5.26 2.16 -21.15
C ASP A 457 -5.38 3.54 -21.81
N TYR A 458 -4.31 3.98 -22.48
CA TYR A 458 -4.33 5.26 -23.18
C TYR A 458 -5.15 5.28 -24.49
N GLN A 459 -5.28 4.15 -25.16
CA GLN A 459 -5.92 4.11 -26.47
C GLN A 459 -7.44 4.23 -26.40
N LYS A 460 -8.03 3.76 -25.31
CA LYS A 460 -9.48 3.82 -25.07
C LYS A 460 -9.95 5.09 -24.39
N LEU A 461 -9.00 5.92 -23.94
CA LEU A 461 -9.24 7.23 -23.33
C LEU A 461 -9.84 8.26 -24.29
N GLY A 462 -9.74 8.03 -25.58
CA GLY A 462 -10.00 9.03 -26.62
C GLY A 462 -11.44 9.47 -26.78
N HIS A 463 -12.43 8.73 -26.31
CA HIS A 463 -13.78 9.00 -26.79
C HIS A 463 -14.53 10.12 -26.07
N ARG A 464 -14.33 10.35 -24.78
CA ARG A 464 -15.02 11.45 -24.08
C ARG A 464 -14.16 12.68 -23.84
N TYR A 465 -12.88 12.49 -23.61
CA TYR A 465 -11.95 13.52 -23.14
C TYR A 465 -11.08 14.10 -24.25
N ALA A 466 -10.84 13.37 -25.33
CA ALA A 466 -10.02 13.83 -26.46
C ALA A 466 -10.70 14.89 -27.34
N LYS A 467 -12.01 15.00 -27.33
CA LYS A 467 -12.73 15.98 -28.16
C LYS A 467 -12.51 17.45 -27.75
N GLY A 468 -11.79 17.71 -26.68
CA GLY A 468 -11.50 19.05 -26.17
C GLY A 468 -10.03 19.47 -26.19
N GLY A 469 -9.13 18.65 -26.67
CA GLY A 469 -7.76 19.08 -27.01
C GLY A 469 -6.75 19.23 -25.87
N GLY A 470 -6.96 18.67 -24.70
CA GLY A 470 -6.00 18.81 -23.60
C GLY A 470 -4.98 17.66 -23.49
N TRP A 471 -5.32 16.49 -23.98
CA TRP A 471 -4.59 15.25 -23.72
C TRP A 471 -3.56 14.88 -24.78
N ASP A 472 -3.71 15.36 -26.01
CA ASP A 472 -2.71 15.15 -27.09
C ASP A 472 -1.32 15.60 -26.63
N ARG A 473 -1.24 16.64 -25.80
CA ARG A 473 0.02 17.14 -25.23
C ARG A 473 0.73 16.11 -24.31
N TYR A 474 0.04 15.11 -23.83
CA TYR A 474 0.62 14.05 -22.97
C TYR A 474 0.79 12.72 -23.72
N ALA A 475 0.36 12.65 -24.97
CA ALA A 475 0.48 11.42 -25.76
C ALA A 475 1.93 10.96 -25.89
N ASP A 476 2.85 11.90 -26.03
CA ASP A 476 4.29 11.64 -26.14
C ASP A 476 4.97 11.46 -24.75
N ALA A 477 4.33 11.94 -23.68
CA ALA A 477 4.87 11.91 -22.32
C ALA A 477 4.54 10.62 -21.52
N ARG A 478 4.04 9.59 -22.17
CA ARG A 478 3.56 8.34 -21.51
C ARG A 478 4.63 7.58 -20.73
N ARG A 479 5.91 7.81 -21.04
CA ARG A 479 7.08 7.26 -20.36
C ARG A 479 7.72 8.23 -19.40
N GLU A 480 7.29 9.49 -19.40
CA GLU A 480 7.87 10.50 -18.54
C GLU A 480 7.46 10.29 -17.08
N MET A 481 8.40 10.56 -16.20
CA MET A 481 8.15 10.58 -14.76
C MET A 481 7.49 11.91 -14.37
N LEU A 482 6.72 11.90 -13.29
CA LEU A 482 6.10 13.12 -12.77
C LEU A 482 7.20 14.13 -12.36
N PRO A 483 7.18 15.35 -12.95
CA PRO A 483 8.18 16.36 -12.65
C PRO A 483 8.13 16.78 -11.19
N HIS A 484 9.28 17.17 -10.65
CA HIS A 484 9.49 17.56 -9.25
C HIS A 484 9.25 16.45 -8.22
N LEU A 485 8.46 15.43 -8.52
CA LEU A 485 8.32 14.21 -7.68
C LEU A 485 9.51 13.27 -7.91
N TRP A 486 9.85 13.02 -9.16
CA TRP A 486 10.96 12.15 -9.55
C TRP A 486 12.31 12.83 -9.33
N MET A 487 13.22 12.15 -8.63
CA MET A 487 14.55 12.66 -8.28
C MET A 487 15.68 11.96 -9.04
N GLY A 488 15.40 10.84 -9.72
CA GLY A 488 16.37 10.06 -10.49
C GLY A 488 16.65 8.68 -9.95
#